data_54ad9bad90586358d27f173d46b70883
#
_entry.id   54ad9bad90586358d27f173d46b70883
#
_cell.length_a   1.000
_cell.length_b   1.000
_cell.length_c   1.000
_cell.angle_alpha   90.00
_cell.angle_beta   90.00
_cell.angle_gamma   90.00
#
_symmetry.space_group_name_H-M   'P 1'
#
loop_
_entity.id
_entity.type
_entity.pdbx_description
1 polymer ?
#
loop_
_entity_poly.entity_id
_entity_poly.type
_entity_poly.pdbx_seq_one_letter_code
_entity_poly.pdbx_strand_id
1 'polypeptide(L)'
;MKVAPSADVLSATAGSLFSDIGLPSYALTRFFGRDREPDAAVIGGEFNLDWSQRYLARGYVTSSVIARELLLTSRAYSWDEVMRRRPVNAAQVRIRNEAGECGLRTGLFTPVAWHDGSFSAVVLAGTHCDLDDKLIRTSAEVLSAYYGSELRRLVPSSALRSAVLTPRQRECLAWVRQGKSSGVIAEILGLSSGTVEEHIAAACKKLKVRTRVQAAVEASLLGLID
;
A
#
# COMPACT_ATOMS: atom_id res chain seq x y z
N MET A 1 -8.12 -14.83 29.34
CA MET A 1 -7.60 -13.75 28.49
C MET A 1 -7.23 -14.36 27.14
N LYS A 2 -8.02 -14.17 26.08
CA LYS A 2 -7.63 -14.66 24.74
C LYS A 2 -6.49 -13.76 24.26
N VAL A 3 -5.31 -14.37 24.05
CA VAL A 3 -4.17 -13.68 23.42
C VAL A 3 -4.63 -13.25 22.03
N ALA A 4 -4.53 -11.96 21.71
CA ALA A 4 -4.79 -11.50 20.35
C ALA A 4 -3.84 -12.22 19.40
N PRO A 5 -4.30 -12.75 18.26
CA PRO A 5 -3.44 -13.45 17.32
C PRO A 5 -2.34 -12.48 16.85
N SER A 6 -1.10 -12.96 16.82
CA SER A 6 0.00 -12.21 16.21
C SER A 6 -0.18 -12.14 14.69
N ALA A 7 0.48 -11.19 14.04
CA ALA A 7 0.46 -11.07 12.57
C ALA A 7 0.92 -12.39 11.90
N ASP A 8 1.87 -13.08 12.50
CA ASP A 8 2.38 -14.36 11.97
C ASP A 8 1.33 -15.49 12.05
N VAL A 9 0.62 -15.61 13.18
CA VAL A 9 -0.47 -16.58 13.32
C VAL A 9 -1.61 -16.29 12.35
N LEU A 10 -1.97 -15.01 12.20
CA LEU A 10 -2.98 -14.59 11.22
C LEU A 10 -2.54 -14.95 9.80
N SER A 11 -1.29 -14.65 9.43
CA SER A 11 -0.77 -14.93 8.09
C SER A 11 -0.70 -16.45 7.82
N ALA A 12 -0.19 -17.24 8.74
CA ALA A 12 -0.13 -18.68 8.58
C ALA A 12 -1.54 -19.31 8.41
N THR A 13 -2.51 -18.88 9.22
CA THR A 13 -3.90 -19.34 9.10
C THR A 13 -4.52 -18.94 7.77
N ALA A 14 -4.35 -17.69 7.36
CA ALA A 14 -4.85 -17.20 6.09
C ALA A 14 -4.21 -17.94 4.90
N GLY A 15 -2.90 -18.19 4.96
CA GLY A 15 -2.17 -18.93 3.92
C GLY A 15 -2.70 -20.33 3.69
N SER A 16 -3.03 -21.07 4.77
CA SER A 16 -3.69 -22.37 4.64
C SER A 16 -5.02 -22.26 3.92
N LEU A 17 -5.88 -21.34 4.34
CA LEU A 17 -7.21 -21.15 3.74
C LEU A 17 -7.13 -20.70 2.27
N PHE A 18 -6.18 -19.82 1.93
CA PHE A 18 -5.97 -19.39 0.54
C PHE A 18 -5.42 -20.52 -0.33
N SER A 19 -4.57 -21.39 0.22
CA SER A 19 -4.07 -22.58 -0.47
C SER A 19 -5.19 -23.56 -0.78
N ASP A 20 -6.12 -23.77 0.16
CA ASP A 20 -7.27 -24.68 0.00
C ASP A 20 -8.20 -24.25 -1.15
N ILE A 21 -8.26 -22.95 -1.46
CA ILE A 21 -9.04 -22.43 -2.59
C ILE A 21 -8.21 -22.24 -3.88
N GLY A 22 -6.95 -22.70 -3.90
CA GLY A 22 -6.09 -22.67 -5.08
C GLY A 22 -5.34 -21.36 -5.32
N LEU A 23 -5.23 -20.49 -4.30
CA LEU A 23 -4.56 -19.18 -4.37
C LEU A 23 -3.45 -19.07 -3.30
N PRO A 24 -2.39 -19.91 -3.36
CA PRO A 24 -1.38 -20.04 -2.30
C PRO A 24 -0.47 -18.80 -2.14
N SER A 25 -0.33 -17.98 -3.18
CA SER A 25 0.45 -16.74 -3.11
C SER A 25 -0.46 -15.60 -2.67
N TYR A 26 -0.17 -14.98 -1.52
CA TYR A 26 -1.00 -13.92 -0.97
C TYR A 26 -0.15 -12.85 -0.29
N ALA A 27 -0.59 -11.60 -0.38
CA ALA A 27 0.01 -10.49 0.35
C ALA A 27 -0.97 -9.35 0.55
N LEU A 28 -0.85 -8.65 1.67
CA LEU A 28 -1.34 -7.28 1.79
C LEU A 28 -0.26 -6.35 1.21
N THR A 29 -0.59 -5.72 0.10
CA THR A 29 0.27 -4.76 -0.58
C THR A 29 -0.23 -3.34 -0.35
N ARG A 30 0.68 -2.38 -0.27
CA ARG A 30 0.38 -0.97 -0.18
C ARG A 30 1.04 -0.24 -1.32
N PHE A 31 0.28 0.60 -2.01
CA PHE A 31 0.73 1.43 -3.10
C PHE A 31 0.75 2.88 -2.65
N PHE A 32 1.88 3.55 -2.85
CA PHE A 32 2.06 4.93 -2.43
C PHE A 32 1.79 5.91 -3.58
N GLY A 33 0.94 6.89 -3.29
CA GLY A 33 0.89 8.22 -3.85
C GLY A 33 0.35 8.44 -5.26
N ARG A 34 -0.51 9.46 -5.37
CA ARG A 34 -0.90 10.06 -6.67
C ARG A 34 0.21 10.93 -7.26
N ASP A 35 1.11 11.49 -6.41
CA ASP A 35 2.10 12.50 -6.78
C ASP A 35 3.55 12.08 -6.50
N ARG A 36 3.80 10.79 -6.24
CA ARG A 36 5.12 10.21 -6.01
C ARG A 36 5.50 9.26 -7.14
N GLU A 37 6.80 9.01 -7.28
CA GLU A 37 7.23 7.81 -8.00
C GLU A 37 6.48 6.63 -7.40
N PRO A 38 5.76 5.87 -8.24
CA PRO A 38 4.94 4.78 -7.77
C PRO A 38 5.82 3.74 -7.10
N ASP A 39 5.55 3.51 -5.84
CA ASP A 39 6.23 2.53 -5.02
C ASP A 39 5.19 1.57 -4.46
N ALA A 40 5.58 0.35 -4.18
CA ALA A 40 4.73 -0.65 -3.57
C ALA A 40 5.52 -1.39 -2.49
N ALA A 41 4.87 -1.62 -1.35
CA ALA A 41 5.43 -2.41 -0.27
C ALA A 41 4.52 -3.58 0.06
N VAL A 42 5.11 -4.74 0.29
CA VAL A 42 4.44 -5.88 0.92
C VAL A 42 4.43 -5.65 2.42
N ILE A 43 3.24 -5.62 3.00
CA ILE A 43 3.02 -5.39 4.42
C ILE A 43 3.11 -6.71 5.19
N GLY A 44 2.63 -7.79 4.58
CA GLY A 44 2.65 -9.13 5.15
C GLY A 44 2.02 -10.13 4.20
N GLY A 45 2.27 -11.42 4.44
CA GLY A 45 1.83 -12.52 3.60
C GLY A 45 3.01 -13.25 2.95
N GLU A 46 2.69 -14.28 2.18
CA GLU A 46 3.64 -15.11 1.45
C GLU A 46 3.37 -14.95 -0.05
N PHE A 47 4.06 -14.00 -0.66
CA PHE A 47 3.94 -13.74 -2.08
C PHE A 47 5.23 -14.12 -2.82
N ASN A 48 5.09 -14.51 -4.10
CA ASN A 48 6.24 -14.91 -4.92
C ASN A 48 7.29 -13.80 -4.96
N LEU A 49 8.47 -14.08 -4.38
CA LEU A 49 9.54 -13.10 -4.22
C LEU A 49 10.15 -12.69 -5.56
N ASP A 50 10.36 -13.66 -6.47
CA ASP A 50 10.96 -13.41 -7.80
C ASP A 50 10.06 -12.47 -8.60
N TRP A 51 8.75 -12.71 -8.55
CA TRP A 51 7.80 -11.81 -9.18
C TRP A 51 7.80 -10.42 -8.56
N SER A 52 7.77 -10.32 -7.23
CA SER A 52 7.77 -9.04 -6.52
C SER A 52 8.98 -8.19 -6.87
N GLN A 53 10.18 -8.79 -6.89
CA GLN A 53 11.42 -8.11 -7.28
C GLN A 53 11.38 -7.68 -8.75
N ARG A 54 10.95 -8.56 -9.66
CA ARG A 54 10.81 -8.25 -11.09
C ARG A 54 9.80 -7.13 -11.34
N TYR A 55 8.66 -7.18 -10.66
CA TYR A 55 7.60 -6.18 -10.77
C TYR A 55 8.07 -4.77 -10.40
N LEU A 56 8.81 -4.65 -9.29
CA LEU A 56 9.38 -3.38 -8.83
C LEU A 56 10.53 -2.92 -9.74
N ALA A 57 11.48 -3.80 -10.04
CA ALA A 57 12.65 -3.46 -10.86
C ALA A 57 12.30 -2.97 -12.27
N ARG A 58 11.19 -3.46 -12.84
CA ARG A 58 10.70 -3.05 -14.18
C ARG A 58 9.69 -1.90 -14.13
N GLY A 59 9.42 -1.33 -12.96
CA GLY A 59 8.47 -0.23 -12.82
C GLY A 59 7.03 -0.58 -13.19
N TYR A 60 6.62 -1.85 -13.05
CA TYR A 60 5.28 -2.29 -13.44
C TYR A 60 4.16 -1.67 -12.60
N VAL A 61 4.48 -1.13 -11.43
CA VAL A 61 3.54 -0.37 -10.60
C VAL A 61 2.86 0.75 -11.39
N THR A 62 3.62 1.47 -12.22
CA THR A 62 3.08 2.59 -13.03
C THR A 62 2.33 2.17 -14.27
N SER A 63 2.76 1.08 -14.89
CA SER A 63 2.26 0.65 -16.19
C SER A 63 1.12 -0.37 -16.10
N SER A 64 0.98 -1.08 -14.98
CA SER A 64 -0.04 -2.12 -14.80
C SER A 64 -1.45 -1.54 -14.73
N VAL A 65 -2.33 -1.99 -15.64
CA VAL A 65 -3.76 -1.66 -15.58
C VAL A 65 -4.42 -2.22 -14.33
N ILE A 66 -3.89 -3.33 -13.80
CA ILE A 66 -4.38 -3.97 -12.58
C ILE A 66 -4.14 -3.07 -11.36
N ALA A 67 -2.92 -2.50 -11.23
CA ALA A 67 -2.61 -1.55 -10.15
C ALA A 67 -3.45 -0.26 -10.27
N ARG A 68 -3.71 0.21 -11.49
CA ARG A 68 -4.59 1.37 -11.73
C ARG A 68 -6.04 1.13 -11.32
N GLU A 69 -6.54 -0.10 -11.44
CA GLU A 69 -7.91 -0.43 -11.08
C GLU A 69 -8.18 -0.19 -9.58
N LEU A 70 -7.18 -0.33 -8.69
CA LEU A 70 -7.28 0.02 -7.27
C LEU A 70 -7.70 1.47 -7.02
N LEU A 71 -7.38 2.38 -7.94
CA LEU A 71 -7.76 3.80 -7.83
C LEU A 71 -9.20 4.05 -8.23
N LEU A 72 -9.86 3.09 -8.86
CA LEU A 72 -11.13 3.24 -9.55
C LEU A 72 -12.26 2.43 -8.93
N THR A 73 -11.94 1.44 -8.09
CA THR A 73 -12.92 0.55 -7.49
C THR A 73 -12.64 0.25 -6.03
N SER A 74 -13.70 0.08 -5.25
CA SER A 74 -13.67 -0.47 -3.90
C SER A 74 -14.09 -1.94 -3.84
N ARG A 75 -14.41 -2.55 -4.99
CA ARG A 75 -14.81 -3.95 -5.09
C ARG A 75 -13.62 -4.82 -5.46
N ALA A 76 -13.63 -6.06 -5.03
CA ALA A 76 -12.66 -7.05 -5.47
C ALA A 76 -12.78 -7.29 -6.99
N TYR A 77 -11.65 -7.55 -7.63
CA TYR A 77 -11.58 -7.80 -9.07
C TYR A 77 -10.46 -8.79 -9.40
N SER A 78 -10.66 -9.57 -10.46
CA SER A 78 -9.63 -10.48 -10.98
C SER A 78 -8.85 -9.84 -12.13
N TRP A 79 -7.68 -10.42 -12.43
CA TRP A 79 -6.91 -10.03 -13.61
C TRP A 79 -7.73 -10.11 -14.89
N ASP A 80 -8.47 -11.21 -15.06
CA ASP A 80 -9.22 -11.45 -16.28
C ASP A 80 -10.37 -10.47 -16.46
N GLU A 81 -11.02 -10.07 -15.38
CA GLU A 81 -12.07 -9.04 -15.42
C GLU A 81 -11.52 -7.69 -15.89
N VAL A 82 -10.36 -7.27 -15.38
CA VAL A 82 -9.76 -6.00 -15.79
C VAL A 82 -9.29 -6.07 -17.24
N MET A 83 -8.64 -7.17 -17.64
CA MET A 83 -8.16 -7.37 -19.00
C MET A 83 -9.31 -7.42 -20.03
N ARG A 84 -10.48 -7.90 -19.63
CA ARG A 84 -11.70 -7.87 -20.49
C ARG A 84 -12.29 -6.45 -20.63
N ARG A 85 -12.19 -5.63 -19.61
CA ARG A 85 -12.80 -4.28 -19.56
C ARG A 85 -11.90 -3.15 -20.08
N ARG A 86 -10.60 -3.34 -20.08
CA ARG A 86 -9.61 -2.31 -20.40
C ARG A 86 -8.88 -2.64 -21.71
N PRO A 87 -8.44 -1.61 -22.45
CA PRO A 87 -7.57 -1.84 -23.60
C PRO A 87 -6.27 -2.53 -23.16
N VAL A 88 -5.97 -3.65 -23.78
CA VAL A 88 -4.78 -4.45 -23.55
C VAL A 88 -3.75 -4.11 -24.60
N ASN A 89 -2.58 -3.65 -24.18
CA ASN A 89 -1.44 -3.40 -25.05
C ASN A 89 -0.33 -4.44 -24.80
N ALA A 90 0.72 -4.40 -25.61
CA ALA A 90 1.84 -5.34 -25.52
C ALA A 90 2.51 -5.34 -24.12
N ALA A 91 2.52 -4.20 -23.40
CA ALA A 91 3.08 -4.13 -22.06
C ALA A 91 2.23 -4.94 -21.06
N GLN A 92 0.90 -4.87 -21.15
CA GLN A 92 0.01 -5.63 -20.27
C GLN A 92 0.13 -7.13 -20.53
N VAL A 93 0.21 -7.55 -21.80
CA VAL A 93 0.45 -8.94 -22.17
C VAL A 93 1.77 -9.44 -21.59
N ARG A 94 2.82 -8.63 -21.68
CA ARG A 94 4.15 -8.97 -21.12
C ARG A 94 4.06 -9.17 -19.61
N ILE A 95 3.47 -8.22 -18.87
CA ILE A 95 3.31 -8.31 -17.41
C ILE A 95 2.60 -9.59 -17.02
N ARG A 96 1.52 -9.94 -17.73
CA ARG A 96 0.77 -11.16 -17.48
C ARG A 96 1.56 -12.43 -17.76
N ASN A 97 2.28 -12.47 -18.87
CA ASN A 97 3.10 -13.63 -19.23
C ASN A 97 4.22 -13.85 -18.21
N GLU A 98 4.92 -12.80 -17.82
CA GLU A 98 5.97 -12.87 -16.81
C GLU A 98 5.45 -13.27 -15.41
N ALA A 99 4.27 -12.81 -15.03
CA ALA A 99 3.61 -13.30 -13.82
C ALA A 99 3.31 -14.80 -13.92
N GLY A 100 2.84 -15.24 -15.09
CA GLY A 100 2.58 -16.66 -15.37
C GLY A 100 3.82 -17.56 -15.31
N GLU A 101 5.00 -17.05 -15.72
CA GLU A 101 6.28 -17.73 -15.55
C GLU A 101 6.63 -17.98 -14.07
N CYS A 102 6.18 -17.09 -13.18
CA CYS A 102 6.31 -17.22 -11.73
C CYS A 102 5.16 -18.01 -11.08
N GLY A 103 4.32 -18.71 -11.86
CA GLY A 103 3.18 -19.49 -11.34
C GLY A 103 1.95 -18.65 -10.98
N LEU A 104 1.93 -17.37 -11.32
CA LEU A 104 0.83 -16.46 -11.02
C LEU A 104 -0.06 -16.27 -12.26
N ARG A 105 -0.90 -17.27 -12.55
CA ARG A 105 -1.75 -17.30 -13.75
C ARG A 105 -3.16 -16.77 -13.51
N THR A 106 -3.65 -16.89 -12.28
CA THR A 106 -4.94 -16.34 -11.85
C THR A 106 -4.72 -15.50 -10.61
N GLY A 107 -5.55 -14.51 -10.38
CA GLY A 107 -5.40 -13.65 -9.21
C GLY A 107 -6.61 -12.79 -8.94
N LEU A 108 -6.82 -12.52 -7.63
CA LEU A 108 -7.85 -11.66 -7.10
C LEU A 108 -7.20 -10.51 -6.33
N PHE A 109 -7.69 -9.30 -6.55
CA PHE A 109 -7.33 -8.10 -5.81
C PHE A 109 -8.52 -7.64 -5.00
N THR A 110 -8.37 -7.59 -3.68
CA THR A 110 -9.40 -7.07 -2.78
C THR A 110 -8.90 -5.77 -2.17
N PRO A 111 -9.47 -4.62 -2.58
CA PRO A 111 -9.06 -3.31 -2.04
C PRO A 111 -9.26 -3.24 -0.53
N VAL A 112 -8.27 -2.66 0.15
CA VAL A 112 -8.30 -2.40 1.61
C VAL A 112 -8.12 -0.92 1.84
N ALA A 113 -9.10 -0.29 2.48
CA ALA A 113 -9.04 1.14 2.76
C ALA A 113 -8.04 1.47 3.86
N TRP A 114 -7.28 2.58 3.67
CA TRP A 114 -6.43 3.18 4.69
C TRP A 114 -6.89 4.61 4.98
N HIS A 115 -6.72 5.02 6.23
CA HIS A 115 -7.14 6.37 6.66
C HIS A 115 -6.22 7.50 6.18
N ASP A 116 -5.04 7.15 5.65
CA ASP A 116 -4.02 8.08 5.20
C ASP A 116 -4.04 8.33 3.68
N GLY A 117 -5.10 7.94 3.01
CA GLY A 117 -5.26 8.14 1.56
C GLY A 117 -4.37 7.25 0.68
N SER A 118 -3.61 6.31 1.25
CA SER A 118 -2.89 5.33 0.46
C SER A 118 -3.83 4.24 -0.06
N PHE A 119 -3.42 3.59 -1.15
CA PHE A 119 -4.15 2.49 -1.76
C PHE A 119 -3.51 1.18 -1.38
N SER A 120 -4.32 0.23 -0.97
CA SER A 120 -3.86 -1.11 -0.60
C SER A 120 -4.80 -2.17 -1.11
N ALA A 121 -4.27 -3.35 -1.33
CA ALA A 121 -5.06 -4.51 -1.64
C ALA A 121 -4.48 -5.76 -0.99
N VAL A 122 -5.34 -6.68 -0.61
CA VAL A 122 -4.93 -8.07 -0.50
C VAL A 122 -4.90 -8.63 -1.91
N VAL A 123 -3.74 -9.11 -2.31
CA VAL A 123 -3.51 -9.78 -3.58
C VAL A 123 -3.43 -11.27 -3.31
N LEU A 124 -4.29 -12.02 -3.96
CA LEU A 124 -4.23 -13.49 -4.00
C LEU A 124 -3.83 -13.91 -5.41
N ALA A 125 -2.98 -14.92 -5.54
CA ALA A 125 -2.61 -15.45 -6.83
C ALA A 125 -2.25 -16.95 -6.75
N GLY A 126 -2.39 -17.62 -7.89
CA GLY A 126 -2.07 -19.04 -8.04
C GLY A 126 -1.99 -19.47 -9.49
N THR A 127 -1.69 -20.74 -9.70
CA THR A 127 -1.60 -21.32 -11.04
C THR A 127 -2.98 -21.69 -11.60
N HIS A 128 -3.83 -22.23 -10.75
CA HIS A 128 -5.18 -22.68 -11.11
C HIS A 128 -6.16 -22.34 -9.99
N CYS A 129 -7.14 -21.51 -10.31
CA CYS A 129 -8.27 -21.23 -9.42
C CYS A 129 -9.43 -20.77 -10.32
N ASP A 130 -10.58 -21.38 -10.13
CA ASP A 130 -11.80 -20.98 -10.86
C ASP A 130 -12.48 -19.82 -10.11
N LEU A 131 -12.10 -18.60 -10.46
CA LEU A 131 -12.72 -17.40 -9.92
C LEU A 131 -14.09 -17.06 -10.54
N ASP A 132 -14.57 -17.83 -11.52
CA ASP A 132 -15.93 -17.75 -12.03
C ASP A 132 -16.88 -18.63 -11.18
N ASP A 133 -16.37 -19.61 -10.42
CA ASP A 133 -17.14 -20.27 -9.37
C ASP A 133 -17.49 -19.29 -8.25
N LYS A 134 -18.80 -19.13 -8.03
CA LYS A 134 -19.33 -18.13 -7.09
C LYS A 134 -18.91 -18.40 -5.64
N LEU A 135 -18.83 -19.66 -5.23
CA LEU A 135 -18.45 -20.01 -3.86
C LEU A 135 -16.98 -19.74 -3.60
N ILE A 136 -16.10 -20.18 -4.52
CA ILE A 136 -14.65 -19.92 -4.47
C ILE A 136 -14.39 -18.42 -4.45
N ARG A 137 -15.02 -17.68 -5.37
CA ARG A 137 -14.91 -16.24 -5.48
C ARG A 137 -15.31 -15.52 -4.21
N THR A 138 -16.50 -15.82 -3.68
CA THR A 138 -17.02 -15.18 -2.47
C THR A 138 -16.14 -15.51 -1.27
N SER A 139 -15.69 -16.75 -1.14
CA SER A 139 -14.76 -17.17 -0.06
C SER A 139 -13.45 -16.39 -0.13
N ALA A 140 -12.85 -16.28 -1.31
CA ALA A 140 -11.62 -15.50 -1.52
C ALA A 140 -11.81 -14.01 -1.15
N GLU A 141 -12.93 -13.39 -1.54
CA GLU A 141 -13.24 -12.00 -1.24
C GLU A 141 -13.40 -11.75 0.27
N VAL A 142 -14.20 -12.59 0.95
CA VAL A 142 -14.47 -12.47 2.39
C VAL A 142 -13.20 -12.70 3.20
N LEU A 143 -12.46 -13.76 2.90
CA LEU A 143 -11.20 -14.07 3.59
C LEU A 143 -10.16 -12.97 3.38
N SER A 144 -10.04 -12.44 2.16
CA SER A 144 -9.12 -11.33 1.85
C SER A 144 -9.49 -10.06 2.60
N ALA A 145 -10.77 -9.70 2.63
CA ALA A 145 -11.25 -8.51 3.33
C ALA A 145 -10.97 -8.61 4.85
N TYR A 146 -11.24 -9.76 5.44
CA TYR A 146 -10.96 -10.02 6.86
C TYR A 146 -9.45 -9.99 7.13
N TYR A 147 -8.64 -10.74 6.37
CA TYR A 147 -7.19 -10.77 6.49
C TYR A 147 -6.57 -9.37 6.40
N GLY A 148 -6.93 -8.61 5.37
CA GLY A 148 -6.41 -7.28 5.16
C GLY A 148 -6.77 -6.31 6.29
N SER A 149 -8.00 -6.39 6.80
CA SER A 149 -8.48 -5.58 7.93
C SER A 149 -7.73 -5.91 9.22
N GLU A 150 -7.59 -7.21 9.54
CA GLU A 150 -6.92 -7.63 10.78
C GLU A 150 -5.42 -7.42 10.72
N LEU A 151 -4.76 -7.71 9.59
CA LEU A 151 -3.33 -7.46 9.44
C LEU A 151 -3.01 -5.97 9.59
N ARG A 152 -3.83 -5.10 8.98
CA ARG A 152 -3.72 -3.66 9.15
C ARG A 152 -3.81 -3.23 10.62
N ARG A 153 -4.69 -3.86 11.40
CA ARG A 153 -4.85 -3.58 12.85
C ARG A 153 -3.63 -4.03 13.66
N LEU A 154 -3.02 -5.14 13.28
CA LEU A 154 -1.88 -5.75 13.99
C LEU A 154 -0.53 -5.10 13.63
N VAL A 155 -0.39 -4.56 12.42
CA VAL A 155 0.84 -3.92 11.98
C VAL A 155 0.84 -2.45 12.40
N PRO A 156 1.80 -2.01 13.23
CA PRO A 156 1.87 -0.62 13.66
C PRO A 156 2.00 0.34 12.46
N SER A 157 1.25 1.43 12.48
CA SER A 157 1.36 2.48 11.44
C SER A 157 2.80 2.99 11.25
N SER A 158 3.64 2.89 12.28
CA SER A 158 5.07 3.26 12.22
C SER A 158 5.92 2.32 11.36
N ALA A 159 5.58 1.03 11.30
CA ALA A 159 6.30 0.04 10.47
C ALA A 159 6.02 0.22 8.97
N LEU A 160 4.95 0.93 8.63
CA LEU A 160 4.46 1.14 7.26
C LEU A 160 4.96 2.47 6.65
N ARG A 161 5.83 3.19 7.35
CA ARG A 161 6.23 4.55 6.98
C ARG A 161 7.58 4.56 6.27
N SER A 162 7.58 4.81 4.97
CA SER A 162 8.81 5.02 4.19
C SER A 162 9.55 6.33 4.52
N ALA A 163 8.90 7.27 5.20
CA ALA A 163 9.51 8.55 5.60
C ALA A 163 9.52 8.69 7.12
N VAL A 164 10.68 8.46 7.74
CA VAL A 164 10.87 8.72 9.18
C VAL A 164 11.17 10.19 9.39
N LEU A 165 10.14 10.98 9.73
CA LEU A 165 10.36 12.35 10.20
C LEU A 165 10.91 12.32 11.62
N THR A 166 11.89 13.19 11.91
CA THR A 166 12.34 13.40 13.29
C THR A 166 11.25 14.05 14.13
N PRO A 167 11.28 13.93 15.47
CA PRO A 167 10.30 14.60 16.32
C PRO A 167 10.18 16.10 16.01
N ARG A 168 11.29 16.81 15.81
CA ARG A 168 11.30 18.24 15.47
C ARG A 168 10.69 18.54 14.08
N GLN A 169 10.90 17.68 13.10
CA GLN A 169 10.26 17.82 11.80
C GLN A 169 8.73 17.65 11.90
N ARG A 170 8.28 16.72 12.72
CA ARG A 170 6.83 16.54 12.98
C ARG A 170 6.22 17.74 13.67
N GLU A 171 6.86 18.25 14.73
CA GLU A 171 6.41 19.43 15.45
C GLU A 171 6.29 20.64 14.50
N CYS A 172 7.32 20.90 13.71
CA CYS A 172 7.28 22.00 12.72
C CYS A 172 6.14 21.83 11.72
N LEU A 173 5.95 20.62 11.17
CA LEU A 173 4.89 20.38 10.19
C LEU A 173 3.49 20.44 10.81
N ALA A 174 3.31 20.04 12.06
CA ALA A 174 2.03 20.19 12.77
C ALA A 174 1.62 21.66 12.90
N TRP A 175 2.56 22.56 13.18
CA TRP A 175 2.31 23.99 13.20
C TRP A 175 2.11 24.59 11.80
N VAL A 176 2.83 24.09 10.79
CA VAL A 176 2.57 24.47 9.37
C VAL A 176 1.16 24.11 8.97
N ARG A 177 0.65 22.94 9.35
CA ARG A 177 -0.73 22.51 9.11
C ARG A 177 -1.75 23.50 9.69
N GLN A 178 -1.43 24.11 10.83
CA GLN A 178 -2.26 25.12 11.46
C GLN A 178 -2.07 26.53 10.86
N GLY A 179 -1.31 26.65 9.77
CA GLY A 179 -1.10 27.91 9.06
C GLY A 179 -0.07 28.84 9.71
N LYS A 180 0.74 28.38 10.67
CA LYS A 180 1.73 29.22 11.34
C LYS A 180 2.94 29.52 10.44
N SER A 181 3.46 30.74 10.51
CA SER A 181 4.70 31.14 9.85
C SER A 181 5.92 30.60 10.58
N SER A 182 7.09 30.53 9.92
CA SER A 182 8.34 30.05 10.53
C SER A 182 8.74 30.86 11.75
N GLY A 183 8.47 32.18 11.75
CA GLY A 183 8.72 33.04 12.93
C GLY A 183 7.86 32.65 14.12
N VAL A 184 6.55 32.45 13.93
CA VAL A 184 5.64 32.01 14.99
C VAL A 184 6.00 30.62 15.50
N ILE A 185 6.36 29.71 14.60
CA ILE A 185 6.80 28.35 14.97
C ILE A 185 8.09 28.42 15.81
N ALA A 186 9.01 29.29 15.44
CA ALA A 186 10.27 29.50 16.16
C ALA A 186 10.02 29.97 17.62
N GLU A 187 9.11 30.93 17.81
CA GLU A 187 8.70 31.37 19.14
C GLU A 187 8.07 30.24 19.97
N ILE A 188 7.18 29.45 19.38
CA ILE A 188 6.50 28.34 20.06
C ILE A 188 7.47 27.22 20.48
N LEU A 189 8.44 26.90 19.60
CA LEU A 189 9.34 25.76 19.80
C LEU A 189 10.66 26.16 20.47
N GLY A 190 10.89 27.47 20.75
CA GLY A 190 12.13 27.97 21.31
C GLY A 190 13.33 27.81 20.35
N LEU A 191 13.13 28.02 19.07
CA LEU A 191 14.12 27.87 17.99
C LEU A 191 14.34 29.19 17.25
N SER A 192 15.34 29.22 16.36
CA SER A 192 15.43 30.29 15.36
C SER A 192 14.52 30.00 14.16
N SER A 193 14.07 31.07 13.48
CA SER A 193 13.26 30.92 12.25
C SER A 193 14.03 30.12 11.17
N GLY A 194 15.34 30.32 11.06
CA GLY A 194 16.20 29.55 10.15
C GLY A 194 16.21 28.05 10.46
N THR A 195 16.32 27.68 11.75
CA THR A 195 16.28 26.28 12.18
C THR A 195 14.93 25.62 11.86
N VAL A 196 13.83 26.36 12.02
CA VAL A 196 12.49 25.88 11.64
C VAL A 196 12.44 25.61 10.14
N GLU A 197 12.96 26.52 9.33
CA GLU A 197 12.98 26.35 7.86
C GLU A 197 13.84 25.17 7.42
N GLU A 198 14.98 24.94 8.07
CA GLU A 198 15.82 23.74 7.84
C GLU A 198 15.05 22.45 8.16
N HIS A 199 14.35 22.40 9.29
CA HIS A 199 13.52 21.22 9.62
C HIS A 199 12.41 20.98 8.60
N ILE A 200 11.74 22.03 8.15
CA ILE A 200 10.68 21.94 7.14
C ILE A 200 11.27 21.50 5.79
N ALA A 201 12.39 22.10 5.35
CA ALA A 201 13.05 21.71 4.11
C ALA A 201 13.52 20.25 4.13
N ALA A 202 14.11 19.81 5.23
CA ALA A 202 14.51 18.40 5.41
C ALA A 202 13.30 17.47 5.41
N ALA A 203 12.16 17.88 6.00
CA ALA A 203 10.93 17.13 5.94
C ALA A 203 10.37 17.07 4.52
N CYS A 204 10.35 18.16 3.77
CA CYS A 204 9.96 18.18 2.36
C CYS A 204 10.78 17.20 1.51
N LYS A 205 12.12 17.18 1.72
CA LYS A 205 13.01 16.23 1.03
C LYS A 205 12.67 14.80 1.35
N LYS A 206 12.44 14.47 2.63
CA LYS A 206 12.07 13.11 3.08
C LYS A 206 10.70 12.69 2.54
N LEU A 207 9.75 13.62 2.49
CA LEU A 207 8.40 13.40 1.98
C LEU A 207 8.31 13.50 0.45
N LYS A 208 9.44 13.81 -0.23
CA LYS A 208 9.53 13.99 -1.69
C LYS A 208 8.51 15.00 -2.24
N VAL A 209 8.31 16.08 -1.51
CA VAL A 209 7.40 17.18 -1.89
C VAL A 209 8.15 18.51 -2.02
N ARG A 210 7.55 19.51 -2.69
CA ARG A 210 8.23 20.78 -3.01
C ARG A 210 7.91 21.91 -2.05
N THR A 211 6.75 21.91 -1.41
CA THR A 211 6.31 23.04 -0.56
C THR A 211 6.02 22.59 0.87
N ARG A 212 6.14 23.52 1.82
CA ARG A 212 5.81 23.29 3.23
C ARG A 212 4.37 22.84 3.45
N VAL A 213 3.43 23.40 2.65
CA VAL A 213 2.02 23.03 2.71
C VAL A 213 1.82 21.59 2.24
N GLN A 214 2.43 21.22 1.10
CA GLN A 214 2.42 19.83 0.64
C GLN A 214 3.01 18.89 1.69
N ALA A 215 4.11 19.29 2.36
CA ALA A 215 4.72 18.47 3.41
C ALA A 215 3.78 18.28 4.62
N ALA A 216 3.07 19.31 5.03
CA ALA A 216 2.12 19.22 6.13
C ALA A 216 0.90 18.35 5.78
N VAL A 217 0.35 18.52 4.57
CA VAL A 217 -0.76 17.69 4.06
C VAL A 217 -0.32 16.22 3.98
N GLU A 218 0.83 15.96 3.37
CA GLU A 218 1.36 14.61 3.22
C GLU A 218 1.65 13.94 4.56
N ALA A 219 2.27 14.68 5.49
CA ALA A 219 2.53 14.20 6.84
C ALA A 219 1.24 13.86 7.60
N SER A 220 0.18 14.64 7.40
CA SER A 220 -1.15 14.38 7.98
C SER A 220 -1.79 13.14 7.35
N LEU A 221 -1.78 13.02 6.02
CA LEU A 221 -2.29 11.85 5.30
C LEU A 221 -1.58 10.55 5.70
N LEU A 222 -0.27 10.64 5.97
CA LEU A 222 0.53 9.51 6.46
C LEU A 222 0.36 9.26 7.96
N GLY A 223 -0.45 10.05 8.69
CA GLY A 223 -0.59 9.97 10.13
C GLY A 223 0.74 10.20 10.87
N LEU A 224 1.64 11.01 10.30
CA LEU A 224 2.90 11.39 10.93
C LEU A 224 2.75 12.58 11.88
N ILE A 225 1.72 13.37 11.66
CA ILE A 225 1.26 14.50 12.49
C ILE A 225 -0.26 14.43 12.60
N ASP A 226 -0.79 14.92 13.73
CA ASP A 226 -2.22 15.04 14.01
C ASP A 226 -2.79 16.32 13.41
#